data_6260e7bd7004ee6936565e413ff71957
#
_entry.id   6260e7bd7004ee6936565e413ff71957
#
_cell.length_a   1.000
_cell.length_b   1.000
_cell.length_c   1.000
_cell.angle_alpha   90.00
_cell.angle_beta   90.00
_cell.angle_gamma   90.00
#
_symmetry.space_group_name_H-M   'P 1'
#
loop_
_entity.id
_entity.type
_entity.pdbx_description
1 polymer ?
#
loop_
_entity_poly.entity_id
_entity_poly.type
_entity_poly.pdbx_seq_one_letter_code
_entity_poly.pdbx_strand_id
1 'polypeptide(L)'
;MKKFIVLLLFTVFSTISSAHMAHYNNYNKIEMEIFRNGKLIGYSNYFFTRKGDETIIKNQTKFSVKILGLTIFRVEGYGEEKYINDQLISYNSKTFQNDVKKYVNINFAKDENKFQIKGSSYNGEASVQNIIGNWWNHKILQANTQISPISGSIKEQVVTFIGKEKINQYGKIYTVDHFTLKSKDMTLPKDKRLDFNIWYDPKNASIVKVSYSRMGNWEYRLKNFE
;
A
#
# COMPACT_ATOMS: atom_id res chain seq x y z
N MET A 1 2.29 -22.87 -62.63
CA MET A 1 2.43 -21.66 -61.80
C MET A 1 2.16 -22.04 -60.35
N LYS A 2 3.22 -22.20 -59.53
CA LYS A 2 3.12 -22.54 -58.09
C LYS A 2 3.04 -21.22 -57.31
N LYS A 3 1.91 -20.99 -56.59
CA LYS A 3 1.74 -19.85 -55.72
C LYS A 3 2.42 -20.16 -54.40
N PHE A 4 3.47 -19.41 -54.05
CA PHE A 4 4.09 -19.40 -52.73
C PHE A 4 3.25 -18.49 -51.82
N ILE A 5 2.63 -19.08 -50.79
CA ILE A 5 1.99 -18.33 -49.68
C ILE A 5 3.07 -18.13 -48.62
N VAL A 6 3.55 -16.90 -48.49
CA VAL A 6 4.43 -16.51 -47.38
C VAL A 6 3.57 -16.21 -46.17
N LEU A 7 3.58 -17.11 -45.19
CA LEU A 7 2.91 -16.96 -43.91
C LEU A 7 3.81 -16.07 -43.01
N LEU A 8 3.45 -14.79 -42.86
CA LEU A 8 4.15 -13.85 -41.96
C LEU A 8 3.71 -14.14 -40.53
N LEU A 9 4.55 -14.85 -39.77
CA LEU A 9 4.35 -15.08 -38.34
C LEU A 9 4.68 -13.78 -37.59
N PHE A 10 3.65 -13.02 -37.17
CA PHE A 10 3.80 -11.94 -36.22
C PHE A 10 4.00 -12.53 -34.81
N THR A 11 5.23 -12.62 -34.35
CA THR A 11 5.53 -12.89 -32.95
C THR A 11 5.25 -11.60 -32.15
N VAL A 12 4.10 -11.54 -31.47
CA VAL A 12 3.79 -10.51 -30.49
C VAL A 12 4.67 -10.79 -29.27
N PHE A 13 5.80 -10.12 -29.17
CA PHE A 13 6.54 -10.03 -27.92
C PHE A 13 5.70 -9.20 -26.95
N SER A 14 4.99 -9.85 -26.03
CA SER A 14 4.43 -9.20 -24.87
C SER A 14 5.60 -8.71 -24.00
N THR A 15 5.96 -7.44 -24.13
CA THR A 15 6.84 -6.77 -23.18
C THR A 15 6.11 -6.76 -21.85
N ILE A 16 6.60 -7.54 -20.89
CA ILE A 16 6.17 -7.46 -19.49
C ILE A 16 6.57 -6.06 -19.05
N SER A 17 5.57 -5.19 -18.95
CA SER A 17 5.75 -3.80 -18.55
C SER A 17 6.22 -3.75 -17.09
N SER A 18 7.49 -3.50 -16.85
CA SER A 18 8.07 -3.12 -15.54
C SER A 18 7.68 -1.68 -15.16
N ALA A 19 6.49 -1.25 -15.53
CA ALA A 19 6.12 0.17 -15.49
C ALA A 19 5.64 0.66 -14.11
N HIS A 20 5.54 -0.22 -13.09
CA HIS A 20 4.90 0.18 -11.85
C HIS A 20 5.69 1.22 -11.05
N MET A 21 6.98 0.99 -10.83
CA MET A 21 7.81 1.96 -10.12
C MET A 21 8.03 3.23 -10.94
N ALA A 22 7.90 3.16 -12.27
CA ALA A 22 7.99 4.32 -13.16
C ALA A 22 6.94 5.41 -12.84
N HIS A 23 5.76 5.03 -12.35
CA HIS A 23 4.73 6.00 -11.93
C HIS A 23 5.18 6.88 -10.76
N TYR A 24 6.11 6.38 -9.94
CA TYR A 24 6.63 7.11 -8.77
C TYR A 24 7.99 7.77 -9.02
N ASN A 25 8.56 7.69 -10.23
CA ASN A 25 9.90 8.23 -10.54
C ASN A 25 10.02 9.73 -10.25
N ASN A 26 8.92 10.46 -10.33
CA ASN A 26 8.88 11.90 -10.08
C ASN A 26 8.57 12.25 -8.62
N TYR A 27 8.35 11.25 -7.74
CA TYR A 27 8.05 11.50 -6.34
C TYR A 27 9.26 11.23 -5.47
N ASN A 28 9.68 12.24 -4.72
CA ASN A 28 10.65 12.08 -3.63
C ASN A 28 9.95 11.86 -2.29
N LYS A 29 8.69 12.32 -2.19
CA LYS A 29 7.93 12.25 -0.95
C LYS A 29 6.43 12.18 -1.24
N ILE A 30 5.71 11.38 -0.44
CA ILE A 30 4.24 11.41 -0.34
C ILE A 30 3.90 11.69 1.12
N GLU A 31 3.10 12.72 1.37
CA GLU A 31 2.65 13.11 2.71
C GLU A 31 1.16 12.83 2.84
N MET A 32 0.79 12.09 3.88
CA MET A 32 -0.60 11.85 4.23
C MET A 32 -0.87 12.30 5.66
N GLU A 33 -1.94 13.04 5.85
CA GLU A 33 -2.48 13.40 7.17
C GLU A 33 -3.52 12.37 7.61
N ILE A 34 -3.51 12.07 8.91
CA ILE A 34 -4.42 11.10 9.53
C ILE A 34 -5.44 11.84 10.37
N PHE A 35 -6.71 11.61 10.06
CA PHE A 35 -7.84 12.19 10.77
C PHE A 35 -8.64 11.11 11.49
N ARG A 36 -9.22 11.46 12.63
CA ARG A 36 -10.23 10.66 13.32
C ARG A 36 -11.40 11.54 13.71
N ASN A 37 -12.62 11.17 13.27
CA ASN A 37 -13.83 11.98 13.44
C ASN A 37 -13.63 13.44 13.01
N GLY A 38 -12.98 13.65 11.86
CA GLY A 38 -12.69 14.97 11.29
C GLY A 38 -11.54 15.75 11.96
N LYS A 39 -10.96 15.26 13.06
CA LYS A 39 -9.82 15.92 13.75
C LYS A 39 -8.50 15.34 13.27
N LEU A 40 -7.56 16.20 12.92
CA LEU A 40 -6.17 15.81 12.60
C LEU A 40 -5.52 15.21 13.87
N ILE A 41 -4.98 13.99 13.74
CA ILE A 41 -4.35 13.26 14.85
C ILE A 41 -2.92 12.84 14.56
N GLY A 42 -2.44 12.97 13.33
CA GLY A 42 -1.09 12.59 12.96
C GLY A 42 -0.87 12.51 11.44
N TYR A 43 0.17 11.77 11.06
CA TYR A 43 0.61 11.66 9.67
C TYR A 43 1.17 10.26 9.35
N SER A 44 1.25 9.97 8.03
CA SER A 44 1.97 8.84 7.45
C SER A 44 2.69 9.32 6.19
N ASN A 45 4.01 9.39 6.25
CA ASN A 45 4.84 9.93 5.18
C ASN A 45 5.70 8.84 4.56
N TYR A 46 5.93 8.93 3.25
CA TYR A 46 6.77 8.02 2.47
C TYR A 46 7.84 8.83 1.75
N PHE A 47 9.10 8.39 1.87
CA PHE A 47 10.27 9.03 1.29
C PHE A 47 10.94 8.06 0.31
N PHE A 48 11.16 8.51 -0.91
CA PHE A 48 11.70 7.71 -1.99
C PHE A 48 13.16 8.09 -2.26
N THR A 49 14.05 7.12 -2.26
CA THR A 49 15.45 7.28 -2.64
C THR A 49 15.74 6.28 -3.74
N ARG A 50 16.39 6.75 -4.82
CA ARG A 50 16.71 5.94 -6.01
C ARG A 50 18.18 5.99 -6.32
N LYS A 51 18.76 4.83 -6.67
CA LYS A 51 20.14 4.72 -7.10
C LYS A 51 20.26 3.59 -8.13
N GLY A 52 20.36 3.94 -9.42
CA GLY A 52 20.29 2.97 -10.51
C GLY A 52 18.96 2.22 -10.46
N ASP A 53 19.02 0.89 -10.47
CA ASP A 53 17.85 0.02 -10.45
C ASP A 53 17.24 -0.16 -9.04
N GLU A 54 17.90 0.37 -8.02
CA GLU A 54 17.45 0.28 -6.63
C GLU A 54 16.55 1.44 -6.28
N THR A 55 15.40 1.12 -5.66
CA THR A 55 14.52 2.10 -5.01
C THR A 55 14.31 1.69 -3.56
N ILE A 56 14.56 2.62 -2.65
CA ILE A 56 14.28 2.48 -1.22
C ILE A 56 13.16 3.43 -0.86
N ILE A 57 12.13 2.90 -0.18
CA ILE A 57 10.98 3.68 0.30
C ILE A 57 10.93 3.57 1.81
N LYS A 58 11.14 4.70 2.49
CA LYS A 58 11.02 4.79 3.95
C LYS A 58 9.67 5.34 4.34
N ASN A 59 8.99 4.65 5.23
CA ASN A 59 7.73 5.09 5.81
C ASN A 59 7.93 5.56 7.25
N GLN A 60 7.29 6.67 7.58
CA GLN A 60 7.17 7.15 8.95
C GLN A 60 5.70 7.47 9.24
N THR A 61 5.12 6.77 10.21
CA THR A 61 3.74 6.99 10.66
C THR A 61 3.72 7.34 12.13
N LYS A 62 3.04 8.44 12.49
CA LYS A 62 2.87 8.85 13.88
C LYS A 62 1.50 9.47 14.09
N PHE A 63 0.75 8.97 15.07
CA PHE A 63 -0.50 9.57 15.47
C PHE A 63 -0.86 9.24 16.93
N SER A 64 -1.74 10.06 17.49
CA SER A 64 -2.27 9.82 18.85
C SER A 64 -3.74 10.18 18.94
N VAL A 65 -4.51 9.34 19.62
CA VAL A 65 -5.92 9.56 19.94
C VAL A 65 -6.01 10.05 21.39
N LYS A 66 -6.62 11.21 21.58
CA LYS A 66 -6.85 11.79 22.91
C LYS A 66 -8.34 11.87 23.21
N ILE A 67 -8.74 11.55 24.44
CA ILE A 67 -10.08 11.77 25.00
C ILE A 67 -9.92 12.58 26.28
N LEU A 68 -10.63 13.68 26.40
CA LEU A 68 -10.54 14.60 27.54
C LEU A 68 -9.09 14.99 27.90
N GLY A 69 -8.24 15.22 26.87
CA GLY A 69 -6.84 15.57 27.05
C GLY A 69 -5.89 14.38 27.31
N LEU A 70 -6.41 13.21 27.65
CA LEU A 70 -5.61 12.02 27.93
C LEU A 70 -5.34 11.23 26.65
N THR A 71 -4.08 10.85 26.42
CA THR A 71 -3.72 9.96 25.31
C THR A 71 -4.15 8.53 25.63
N ILE A 72 -5.15 8.02 24.89
CA ILE A 72 -5.68 6.66 25.06
C ILE A 72 -5.07 5.66 24.07
N PHE A 73 -4.57 6.15 22.94
CA PHE A 73 -3.93 5.32 21.93
C PHE A 73 -2.87 6.12 21.16
N ARG A 74 -1.70 5.54 20.98
CA ARG A 74 -0.56 6.12 20.27
C ARG A 74 0.05 5.09 19.34
N VAL A 75 0.39 5.51 18.13
CA VAL A 75 1.17 4.72 17.18
C VAL A 75 2.38 5.52 16.71
N GLU A 76 3.53 4.85 16.69
CA GLU A 76 4.75 5.35 16.08
C GLU A 76 5.38 4.19 15.31
N GLY A 77 5.45 4.31 13.99
CA GLY A 77 5.90 3.27 13.08
C GLY A 77 6.94 3.77 12.09
N TYR A 78 7.91 2.91 11.82
CA TYR A 78 8.95 3.08 10.82
C TYR A 78 9.00 1.84 9.95
N GLY A 79 9.08 2.02 8.64
CA GLY A 79 9.21 0.95 7.67
C GLY A 79 10.21 1.31 6.57
N GLU A 80 10.82 0.31 5.99
CA GLU A 80 11.69 0.45 4.83
C GLU A 80 11.42 -0.68 3.86
N GLU A 81 11.05 -0.34 2.63
CA GLU A 81 10.92 -1.24 1.48
C GLU A 81 12.10 -1.04 0.56
N LYS A 82 12.73 -2.12 0.10
CA LYS A 82 13.78 -2.11 -0.90
C LYS A 82 13.31 -2.85 -2.14
N TYR A 83 13.37 -2.19 -3.27
CA TYR A 83 13.07 -2.75 -4.59
C TYR A 83 14.30 -2.76 -5.48
N ILE A 84 14.43 -3.76 -6.33
CA ILE A 84 15.36 -3.81 -7.47
C ILE A 84 14.55 -4.20 -8.69
N ASN A 85 14.56 -3.39 -9.75
CA ASN A 85 13.79 -3.62 -10.98
C ASN A 85 12.32 -3.97 -10.69
N ASP A 86 11.63 -3.16 -9.87
CA ASP A 86 10.23 -3.35 -9.45
C ASP A 86 9.94 -4.58 -8.56
N GLN A 87 10.93 -5.45 -8.34
CA GLN A 87 10.80 -6.58 -7.42
C GLN A 87 11.09 -6.14 -5.98
N LEU A 88 10.16 -6.39 -5.07
CA LEU A 88 10.41 -6.23 -3.64
C LEU A 88 11.49 -7.22 -3.19
N ILE A 89 12.59 -6.71 -2.66
CA ILE A 89 13.73 -7.51 -2.16
C ILE A 89 13.65 -7.67 -0.66
N SER A 90 13.30 -6.61 0.06
CA SER A 90 13.12 -6.68 1.51
C SER A 90 12.13 -5.64 2.00
N TYR A 91 11.50 -5.96 3.13
CA TYR A 91 10.73 -5.03 3.93
C TYR A 91 11.09 -5.21 5.41
N ASN A 92 11.38 -4.12 6.08
CA ASN A 92 11.66 -4.11 7.50
C ASN A 92 10.81 -3.04 8.17
N SER A 93 10.12 -3.39 9.25
CA SER A 93 9.35 -2.41 10.02
C SER A 93 9.42 -2.63 11.52
N LYS A 94 9.23 -1.54 12.24
CA LYS A 94 9.08 -1.49 13.67
C LYS A 94 7.98 -0.51 14.02
N THR A 95 6.97 -0.97 14.77
CA THR A 95 5.82 -0.17 15.16
C THR A 95 5.60 -0.30 16.66
N PHE A 96 5.42 0.82 17.32
CA PHE A 96 4.95 0.89 18.71
C PHE A 96 3.47 1.27 18.71
N GLN A 97 2.63 0.40 19.27
CA GLN A 97 1.22 0.66 19.54
C GLN A 97 1.05 0.78 21.06
N ASN A 98 0.91 1.99 21.55
CA ASN A 98 1.18 2.32 22.94
C ASN A 98 2.61 1.85 23.31
N ASP A 99 2.74 0.92 24.26
CA ASP A 99 4.02 0.37 24.70
C ASP A 99 4.33 -1.02 24.07
N VAL A 100 3.43 -1.53 23.22
CA VAL A 100 3.61 -2.81 22.56
C VAL A 100 4.41 -2.64 21.28
N LYS A 101 5.60 -3.24 21.23
CA LYS A 101 6.42 -3.30 20.02
C LYS A 101 5.94 -4.41 19.09
N LYS A 102 5.72 -4.04 17.82
CA LYS A 102 5.48 -4.95 16.70
C LYS A 102 6.57 -4.78 15.66
N TYR A 103 6.81 -5.84 14.86
CA TYR A 103 7.81 -5.80 13.80
C TYR A 103 7.45 -6.73 12.65
N VAL A 104 8.05 -6.45 11.50
CA VAL A 104 8.02 -7.30 10.30
C VAL A 104 9.40 -7.24 9.65
N ASN A 105 9.94 -8.40 9.28
CA ASN A 105 11.09 -8.53 8.43
C ASN A 105 10.71 -9.48 7.29
N ILE A 106 10.84 -9.03 6.05
CA ILE A 106 10.57 -9.81 4.85
C ILE A 106 11.84 -9.80 4.00
N ASN A 107 12.23 -10.96 3.50
CA ASN A 107 13.30 -11.11 2.53
C ASN A 107 12.81 -11.93 1.35
N PHE A 108 13.20 -11.52 0.15
CA PHE A 108 12.95 -12.27 -1.06
C PHE A 108 13.98 -13.41 -1.18
N ALA A 109 13.50 -14.65 -1.11
CA ALA A 109 14.28 -15.86 -1.38
C ALA A 109 14.23 -16.14 -2.89
N LYS A 110 15.29 -15.72 -3.60
CA LYS A 110 15.34 -15.76 -5.07
C LYS A 110 15.20 -17.18 -5.63
N ASP A 111 15.89 -18.15 -5.02
CA ASP A 111 15.91 -19.55 -5.48
C ASP A 111 14.56 -20.23 -5.32
N GLU A 112 13.76 -19.83 -4.33
CA GLU A 112 12.42 -20.35 -4.05
C GLU A 112 11.30 -19.51 -4.70
N ASN A 113 11.63 -18.34 -5.21
CA ASN A 113 10.69 -17.33 -5.70
C ASN A 113 9.56 -17.03 -4.71
N LYS A 114 9.92 -16.84 -3.44
CA LYS A 114 9.02 -16.60 -2.31
C LYS A 114 9.55 -15.52 -1.41
N PHE A 115 8.67 -14.96 -0.58
CA PHE A 115 9.03 -14.15 0.57
C PHE A 115 9.18 -15.01 1.81
N GLN A 116 10.27 -14.82 2.55
CA GLN A 116 10.45 -15.31 3.91
C GLN A 116 10.06 -14.19 4.87
N ILE A 117 9.07 -14.45 5.74
CA ILE A 117 8.49 -13.46 6.65
C ILE A 117 8.80 -13.85 8.09
N LYS A 118 9.33 -12.88 8.86
CA LYS A 118 9.44 -12.94 10.32
C LYS A 118 8.73 -11.72 10.90
N GLY A 119 7.55 -11.90 11.47
CA GLY A 119 6.72 -10.82 12.00
C GLY A 119 6.12 -11.14 13.36
N SER A 120 5.58 -10.11 14.00
CA SER A 120 4.96 -10.27 15.34
C SER A 120 3.74 -11.17 15.35
N SER A 121 3.09 -11.40 14.19
CA SER A 121 1.87 -12.22 14.08
C SER A 121 1.96 -13.32 13.04
N TYR A 122 3.07 -13.42 12.30
CA TYR A 122 3.25 -14.45 11.30
C TYR A 122 4.75 -14.69 11.06
N ASN A 123 5.12 -15.98 11.03
CA ASN A 123 6.45 -16.45 10.65
C ASN A 123 6.26 -17.57 9.62
N GLY A 124 6.85 -17.45 8.43
CA GLY A 124 6.72 -18.43 7.36
C GLY A 124 6.95 -17.81 5.98
N GLU A 125 6.45 -18.47 4.96
CA GLU A 125 6.61 -18.09 3.56
C GLU A 125 5.35 -17.41 3.00
N ALA A 126 5.54 -16.59 1.97
CA ALA A 126 4.47 -16.03 1.18
C ALA A 126 4.83 -15.98 -0.30
N SER A 127 3.84 -16.03 -1.18
CA SER A 127 4.02 -15.79 -2.60
C SER A 127 4.52 -14.37 -2.85
N VAL A 128 5.38 -14.19 -3.87
CA VAL A 128 5.85 -12.89 -4.36
C VAL A 128 4.72 -12.00 -4.90
N GLN A 129 3.54 -12.55 -5.13
CA GLN A 129 2.36 -11.80 -5.54
C GLN A 129 1.71 -11.02 -4.37
N ASN A 130 2.11 -11.33 -3.13
CA ASN A 130 1.66 -10.56 -1.99
C ASN A 130 2.29 -9.17 -2.00
N ILE A 131 1.48 -8.17 -1.70
CA ILE A 131 1.91 -6.78 -1.60
C ILE A 131 1.96 -6.34 -0.13
N ILE A 132 2.83 -5.39 0.18
CA ILE A 132 2.80 -4.72 1.49
C ILE A 132 1.60 -3.77 1.53
N GLY A 133 0.80 -3.85 2.59
CA GLY A 133 -0.43 -3.05 2.76
C GLY A 133 -0.15 -1.60 3.12
N ASN A 134 0.55 -0.87 2.24
CA ASN A 134 0.89 0.54 2.37
C ASN A 134 0.08 1.39 1.39
N TRP A 135 -0.22 2.65 1.77
CA TRP A 135 -1.06 3.54 0.97
C TRP A 135 -0.32 4.32 -0.13
N TRP A 136 1.00 4.25 -0.20
CA TRP A 136 1.75 4.80 -1.32
C TRP A 136 1.60 3.94 -2.59
N ASN A 137 1.42 2.62 -2.43
CA ASN A 137 1.47 1.66 -3.52
C ASN A 137 0.06 1.32 -4.04
N HIS A 138 -0.31 1.88 -5.18
CA HIS A 138 -1.62 1.65 -5.79
C HIS A 138 -1.85 0.20 -6.27
N LYS A 139 -0.80 -0.64 -6.39
CA LYS A 139 -0.99 -2.09 -6.67
C LYS A 139 -1.86 -2.78 -5.64
N ILE A 140 -2.04 -2.22 -4.46
CA ILE A 140 -2.98 -2.74 -3.45
C ILE A 140 -4.41 -2.87 -4.00
N LEU A 141 -4.77 -2.05 -5.00
CA LEU A 141 -6.07 -2.09 -5.68
C LEU A 141 -6.21 -3.26 -6.67
N GLN A 142 -5.11 -3.94 -7.02
CA GLN A 142 -5.07 -5.06 -7.96
C GLN A 142 -4.73 -6.39 -7.26
N ALA A 143 -4.30 -6.33 -5.99
CA ALA A 143 -3.85 -7.50 -5.25
C ALA A 143 -5.03 -8.25 -4.62
N ASN A 144 -4.94 -9.59 -4.60
CA ASN A 144 -5.88 -10.46 -3.88
C ASN A 144 -5.45 -10.73 -2.43
N THR A 145 -4.20 -10.42 -2.10
CA THR A 145 -3.60 -10.63 -0.79
C THR A 145 -2.64 -9.51 -0.45
N GLN A 146 -2.58 -9.17 0.84
CA GLN A 146 -1.60 -8.22 1.36
C GLN A 146 -0.93 -8.73 2.62
N ILE A 147 0.31 -8.29 2.84
CA ILE A 147 1.06 -8.51 4.07
C ILE A 147 0.91 -7.26 4.94
N SER A 148 0.47 -7.44 6.18
CA SER A 148 0.37 -6.33 7.13
C SER A 148 1.74 -5.69 7.38
N PRO A 149 1.91 -4.37 7.14
CA PRO A 149 3.17 -3.68 7.39
C PRO A 149 3.52 -3.56 8.87
N ILE A 150 2.58 -3.90 9.77
CA ILE A 150 2.74 -3.77 11.22
C ILE A 150 3.13 -5.10 11.87
N SER A 151 2.59 -6.22 11.35
CA SER A 151 2.67 -7.50 12.07
C SER A 151 3.08 -8.70 11.22
N GLY A 152 3.17 -8.54 9.89
CA GLY A 152 3.50 -9.60 8.94
C GLY A 152 2.35 -10.54 8.59
N SER A 153 1.17 -10.41 9.21
CA SER A 153 0.02 -11.27 8.90
C SER A 153 -0.41 -11.10 7.44
N ILE A 154 -0.68 -12.22 6.77
CA ILE A 154 -1.21 -12.24 5.41
C ILE A 154 -2.72 -12.13 5.47
N LYS A 155 -3.30 -11.29 4.62
CA LYS A 155 -4.74 -11.06 4.56
C LYS A 155 -5.24 -11.16 3.13
N GLU A 156 -6.20 -12.04 2.90
CA GLU A 156 -6.93 -12.10 1.63
C GLU A 156 -7.94 -10.95 1.56
N GLN A 157 -8.05 -10.36 0.37
CA GLN A 157 -8.89 -9.20 0.14
C GLN A 157 -9.66 -9.30 -1.18
N VAL A 158 -10.76 -8.57 -1.24
CA VAL A 158 -11.55 -8.31 -2.44
C VAL A 158 -11.57 -6.81 -2.64
N VAL A 159 -11.16 -6.35 -3.83
CA VAL A 159 -11.23 -4.96 -4.24
C VAL A 159 -12.33 -4.82 -5.28
N THR A 160 -13.24 -3.87 -5.05
CA THR A 160 -14.36 -3.60 -5.95
C THR A 160 -14.35 -2.14 -6.37
N PHE A 161 -14.38 -1.89 -7.68
CA PHE A 161 -14.59 -0.55 -8.23
C PHE A 161 -16.04 -0.12 -8.01
N ILE A 162 -16.24 1.06 -7.45
CA ILE A 162 -17.56 1.63 -7.15
C ILE A 162 -17.97 2.64 -8.22
N GLY A 163 -17.04 3.47 -8.67
CA GLY A 163 -17.34 4.49 -9.67
C GLY A 163 -16.29 5.59 -9.72
N LYS A 164 -16.56 6.59 -10.55
CA LYS A 164 -15.72 7.80 -10.66
C LYS A 164 -16.43 8.96 -9.97
N GLU A 165 -15.66 9.77 -9.25
CA GLU A 165 -16.19 10.94 -8.58
C GLU A 165 -15.17 12.08 -8.51
N LYS A 166 -15.62 13.26 -8.12
CA LYS A 166 -14.75 14.40 -7.83
C LYS A 166 -14.72 14.64 -6.33
N ILE A 167 -13.53 14.71 -5.77
CA ILE A 167 -13.35 15.06 -4.35
C ILE A 167 -12.52 16.33 -4.23
N ASN A 168 -12.88 17.19 -3.29
CA ASN A 168 -12.06 18.36 -2.91
C ASN A 168 -11.24 18.02 -1.68
N GLN A 169 -9.92 18.22 -1.77
CA GLN A 169 -9.03 18.02 -0.65
C GLN A 169 -7.98 19.13 -0.62
N TYR A 170 -7.94 19.88 0.47
CA TYR A 170 -7.09 21.07 0.64
C TYR A 170 -7.24 22.11 -0.47
N GLY A 171 -8.48 22.32 -0.98
CA GLY A 171 -8.76 23.27 -2.08
C GLY A 171 -8.43 22.73 -3.48
N LYS A 172 -7.85 21.55 -3.60
CA LYS A 172 -7.57 20.88 -4.87
C LYS A 172 -8.66 19.88 -5.22
N ILE A 173 -9.19 19.97 -6.45
CA ILE A 173 -10.18 19.03 -6.97
C ILE A 173 -9.46 17.89 -7.68
N TYR A 174 -9.75 16.66 -7.25
CA TYR A 174 -9.26 15.42 -7.85
C TYR A 174 -10.43 14.71 -8.55
N THR A 175 -10.20 14.20 -9.76
CA THR A 175 -11.09 13.22 -10.40
C THR A 175 -10.53 11.85 -10.09
N VAL A 176 -11.27 11.06 -9.35
CA VAL A 176 -10.78 9.82 -8.72
C VAL A 176 -11.64 8.62 -9.07
N ASP A 177 -11.03 7.46 -9.08
CA ASP A 177 -11.69 6.18 -9.07
C ASP A 177 -11.88 5.75 -7.61
N HIS A 178 -13.13 5.47 -7.22
CA HIS A 178 -13.50 5.01 -5.88
C HIS A 178 -13.55 3.48 -5.84
N PHE A 179 -12.87 2.90 -4.86
CA PHE A 179 -12.84 1.46 -4.62
C PHE A 179 -13.24 1.14 -3.18
N THR A 180 -13.80 -0.05 -2.97
CA THR A 180 -13.78 -0.69 -1.65
C THR A 180 -12.74 -1.79 -1.62
N LEU A 181 -12.06 -1.94 -0.48
CA LEU A 181 -11.14 -3.04 -0.20
C LEU A 181 -11.61 -3.72 1.09
N LYS A 182 -12.05 -4.97 0.97
CA LYS A 182 -12.62 -5.73 2.09
C LYS A 182 -11.89 -7.06 2.27
N SER A 183 -11.92 -7.59 3.49
CA SER A 183 -11.50 -8.98 3.71
C SER A 183 -12.34 -9.93 2.86
N LYS A 184 -11.70 -10.93 2.25
CA LYS A 184 -12.39 -12.01 1.54
C LYS A 184 -13.20 -12.86 2.51
N ASP A 185 -12.61 -13.19 3.68
CA ASP A 185 -13.31 -13.89 4.76
C ASP A 185 -14.10 -12.89 5.62
N MET A 186 -15.42 -12.93 5.49
CA MET A 186 -16.36 -12.10 6.24
C MET A 186 -16.77 -12.70 7.58
N THR A 187 -16.27 -13.89 7.94
CA THR A 187 -16.51 -14.51 9.26
C THR A 187 -15.54 -14.00 10.33
N LEU A 188 -14.43 -13.39 9.92
CA LEU A 188 -13.46 -12.79 10.83
C LEU A 188 -14.14 -11.79 11.78
N PRO A 189 -13.66 -11.63 13.02
CA PRO A 189 -14.08 -10.54 13.91
C PRO A 189 -13.94 -9.17 13.25
N LYS A 190 -14.88 -8.25 13.49
CA LYS A 190 -14.90 -6.92 12.85
C LYS A 190 -13.59 -6.14 13.03
N ASP A 191 -12.94 -6.29 14.17
CA ASP A 191 -11.64 -5.64 14.47
C ASP A 191 -10.46 -6.25 13.72
N LYS A 192 -10.61 -7.41 13.09
CA LYS A 192 -9.60 -8.10 12.27
C LYS A 192 -9.84 -7.99 10.78
N ARG A 193 -11.05 -7.52 10.35
CA ARG A 193 -11.39 -7.37 8.92
C ARG A 193 -10.70 -6.16 8.31
N LEU A 194 -10.42 -6.29 7.01
CA LEU A 194 -10.20 -5.15 6.14
C LEU A 194 -11.58 -4.61 5.73
N ASP A 195 -11.77 -3.31 5.79
CA ASP A 195 -13.00 -2.63 5.33
C ASP A 195 -12.66 -1.17 5.09
N PHE A 196 -12.16 -0.88 3.87
CA PHE A 196 -11.67 0.42 3.46
C PHE A 196 -12.43 0.94 2.26
N ASN A 197 -12.63 2.25 2.20
CA ASN A 197 -12.92 2.99 0.99
C ASN A 197 -11.63 3.70 0.55
N ILE A 198 -11.31 3.62 -0.74
CA ILE A 198 -10.06 4.12 -1.30
C ILE A 198 -10.38 4.96 -2.53
N TRP A 199 -9.87 6.19 -2.57
CA TRP A 199 -9.98 7.11 -3.70
C TRP A 199 -8.62 7.24 -4.37
N TYR A 200 -8.55 6.79 -5.60
CA TYR A 200 -7.34 6.72 -6.41
C TYR A 200 -7.40 7.74 -7.55
N ASP A 201 -6.38 8.55 -7.68
CA ASP A 201 -6.19 9.47 -8.81
C ASP A 201 -5.37 8.76 -9.90
N PRO A 202 -6.00 8.35 -11.03
CA PRO A 202 -5.29 7.67 -12.11
C PRO A 202 -4.32 8.59 -12.85
N LYS A 203 -4.50 9.91 -12.80
CA LYS A 203 -3.62 10.89 -13.45
C LYS A 203 -2.23 10.90 -12.82
N ASN A 204 -2.17 10.80 -11.50
CA ASN A 204 -0.93 10.87 -10.73
C ASN A 204 -0.56 9.50 -10.12
N ALA A 205 -1.26 8.42 -10.46
CA ALA A 205 -1.09 7.07 -9.90
C ALA A 205 -1.04 7.06 -8.37
N SER A 206 -1.81 7.92 -7.71
CA SER A 206 -1.73 8.14 -6.26
C SER A 206 -3.04 7.84 -5.55
N ILE A 207 -2.96 7.25 -4.36
CA ILE A 207 -4.09 7.14 -3.44
C ILE A 207 -4.25 8.50 -2.76
N VAL A 208 -5.37 9.17 -3.03
CA VAL A 208 -5.67 10.53 -2.54
C VAL A 208 -6.32 10.47 -1.17
N LYS A 209 -7.17 9.47 -0.94
CA LYS A 209 -7.88 9.32 0.33
C LYS A 209 -8.12 7.84 0.63
N VAL A 210 -8.04 7.48 1.89
CA VAL A 210 -8.50 6.19 2.41
C VAL A 210 -9.39 6.47 3.60
N SER A 211 -10.52 5.78 3.74
CA SER A 211 -11.34 5.85 4.94
C SER A 211 -11.78 4.48 5.42
N TYR A 212 -12.01 4.40 6.73
CA TYR A 212 -12.58 3.22 7.39
C TYR A 212 -13.22 3.61 8.73
N SER A 213 -14.14 2.75 9.20
CA SER A 213 -14.82 2.94 10.48
C SER A 213 -14.40 1.86 11.47
N ARG A 214 -13.67 2.26 12.51
CA ARG A 214 -13.29 1.39 13.63
C ARG A 214 -13.13 2.24 14.88
N MET A 215 -14.04 2.11 15.83
CA MET A 215 -14.07 2.96 17.03
C MET A 215 -13.97 4.45 16.68
N GLY A 216 -14.70 4.87 15.64
CA GLY A 216 -14.69 6.21 15.04
C GLY A 216 -14.38 6.14 13.55
N ASN A 217 -14.55 7.26 12.87
CA ASN A 217 -14.30 7.40 11.44
C ASN A 217 -12.87 7.88 11.22
N TRP A 218 -12.10 7.10 10.48
CA TRP A 218 -10.70 7.35 10.18
C TRP A 218 -10.53 7.73 8.73
N GLU A 219 -9.63 8.65 8.46
CA GLU A 219 -9.24 9.03 7.12
C GLU A 219 -7.73 9.26 7.04
N TYR A 220 -7.11 8.74 5.98
CA TYR A 220 -5.81 9.17 5.49
C TYR A 220 -6.08 10.07 4.30
N ARG A 221 -5.53 11.26 4.30
CA ARG A 221 -5.70 12.24 3.22
C ARG A 221 -4.35 12.65 2.67
N LEU A 222 -4.19 12.53 1.36
CA LEU A 222 -3.01 13.04 0.67
C LEU A 222 -2.93 14.54 0.86
N LYS A 223 -1.87 15.00 1.52
CA LYS A 223 -1.60 16.42 1.73
C LYS A 223 -0.77 16.98 0.59
N ASN A 224 0.32 16.29 0.26
CA ASN A 224 1.25 16.70 -0.76
C ASN A 224 2.03 15.50 -1.32
N PHE A 225 2.58 15.68 -2.52
CA PHE A 225 3.62 14.83 -3.08
C PHE A 225 4.66 15.73 -3.79
N GLU A 226 5.92 15.45 -3.61
CA GLU A 226 7.07 16.17 -4.15
C GLU A 226 7.93 15.24 -5.00
#